data_b10e2ef994c627f4181ab773f3c73a9f
#
_entry.id   b10e2ef994c627f4181ab773f3c73a9f
#
_cell.length_a   1.000
_cell.length_b   1.000
_cell.length_c   1.000
_cell.angle_alpha   90.00
_cell.angle_beta   90.00
_cell.angle_gamma   90.00
#
_symmetry.space_group_name_H-M   'P 1'
#
loop_
_entity.id
_entity.type
_entity.pdbx_description
1 polymer ?
#
loop_
_entity_poly.entity_id
_entity_poly.type
_entity_poly.pdbx_seq_one_letter_code
_entity_poly.pdbx_strand_id
1 'polypeptide(L)'
;MFSAAFIYQPGEYDTEFHRLNNIIQAAAEAMPSYLGVESWQSDDGTLKNATYYWSALAALKEFSMHPTHLEAKRNYSKWYQGYHIVISEVIRSYGDGKFIHITPANNR
;
A
#
# COMPACT_ATOMS: atom_id res chain seq x y z
N MET A 1 -7.73 -12.39 -4.08
CA MET A 1 -6.86 -11.47 -3.33
C MET A 1 -6.04 -10.64 -4.29
N PHE A 2 -5.92 -9.37 -4.02
CA PHE A 2 -5.23 -8.41 -4.89
C PHE A 2 -4.22 -7.62 -4.08
N SER A 3 -3.16 -7.18 -4.72
CA SER A 3 -2.14 -6.36 -4.08
C SER A 3 -1.91 -5.07 -4.86
N ALA A 4 -1.55 -4.02 -4.14
CA ALA A 4 -1.11 -2.76 -4.70
C ALA A 4 0.25 -2.43 -4.09
N ALA A 5 1.30 -2.54 -4.88
CA ALA A 5 2.65 -2.21 -4.46
C ALA A 5 2.92 -0.74 -4.78
N PHE A 6 3.15 0.05 -3.74
CA PHE A 6 3.56 1.44 -3.86
C PHE A 6 5.06 1.51 -3.62
N ILE A 7 5.81 1.71 -4.70
CA ILE A 7 7.26 1.80 -4.68
C ILE A 7 7.61 3.27 -4.81
N TYR A 8 8.41 3.81 -3.89
CA TYR A 8 8.64 5.25 -3.88
C TYR A 8 10.02 5.62 -3.36
N GLN A 9 10.49 6.77 -3.84
CA GLN A 9 11.68 7.43 -3.32
C GLN A 9 11.20 8.60 -2.46
N PRO A 10 11.42 8.55 -1.13
CA PRO A 10 10.92 9.62 -0.25
C PRO A 10 11.60 10.96 -0.50
N GLY A 11 10.81 12.02 -0.41
CA GLY A 11 11.29 13.38 -0.33
C GLY A 11 11.17 13.90 1.10
N GLU A 12 10.80 15.16 1.24
CA GLU A 12 10.60 15.78 2.55
C GLU A 12 9.11 15.73 2.92
N TYR A 13 8.83 15.16 4.09
CA TYR A 13 7.47 15.08 4.61
C TYR A 13 7.21 16.24 5.55
N ASP A 14 6.01 16.81 5.45
CA ASP A 14 5.56 17.91 6.31
C ASP A 14 4.32 17.52 7.12
N THR A 15 3.78 18.47 7.88
CA THR A 15 2.58 18.22 8.70
C THR A 15 1.39 17.81 7.84
N GLU A 16 1.22 18.42 6.66
CA GLU A 16 0.13 18.11 5.75
C GLU A 16 0.23 16.68 5.22
N PHE A 17 1.44 16.21 4.90
CA PHE A 17 1.67 14.83 4.51
C PHE A 17 1.18 13.88 5.61
N HIS A 18 1.59 14.11 6.85
CA HIS A 18 1.22 13.24 7.96
C HIS A 18 -0.29 13.25 8.21
N ARG A 19 -0.94 14.40 8.09
CA ARG A 19 -2.40 14.52 8.22
C ARG A 19 -3.11 13.67 7.18
N LEU A 20 -2.76 13.83 5.91
CA LEU A 20 -3.37 13.09 4.81
C LEU A 20 -3.09 11.59 4.92
N ASN A 21 -1.85 11.23 5.24
CA ASN A 21 -1.45 9.83 5.39
C ASN A 21 -2.23 9.12 6.48
N ASN A 22 -2.45 9.78 7.62
CA ASN A 22 -3.22 9.21 8.73
C ASN A 22 -4.69 9.01 8.35
N ILE A 23 -5.28 9.94 7.62
CA ILE A 23 -6.67 9.83 7.13
C ILE A 23 -6.79 8.68 6.11
N ILE A 24 -5.84 8.57 5.19
CA ILE A 24 -5.82 7.51 4.18
C ILE A 24 -5.68 6.14 4.84
N GLN A 25 -4.79 6.00 5.82
CA GLN A 25 -4.60 4.74 6.53
C GLN A 25 -5.86 4.34 7.29
N ALA A 26 -6.50 5.29 7.98
CA ALA A 26 -7.74 5.04 8.70
C ALA A 26 -8.88 4.64 7.74
N ALA A 27 -8.94 5.25 6.55
CA ALA A 27 -9.92 4.91 5.53
C ALA A 27 -9.73 3.47 5.02
N ALA A 28 -8.48 3.04 4.82
CA ALA A 28 -8.18 1.67 4.43
C ALA A 28 -8.60 0.67 5.51
N GLU A 29 -8.22 0.94 6.76
CA GLU A 29 -8.54 0.07 7.89
C GLU A 29 -10.04 -0.06 8.14
N ALA A 30 -10.83 0.94 7.77
CA ALA A 30 -12.28 0.92 7.89
C ALA A 30 -12.97 0.06 6.82
N MET A 31 -12.27 -0.32 5.74
CA MET A 31 -12.84 -1.13 4.66
C MET A 31 -12.72 -2.62 4.98
N PRO A 32 -13.84 -3.38 4.97
CA PRO A 32 -13.81 -4.82 5.31
C PRO A 32 -12.89 -5.65 4.42
N SER A 33 -12.67 -5.22 3.18
CA SER A 33 -11.83 -5.94 2.21
C SER A 33 -10.34 -5.68 2.37
N TYR A 34 -9.93 -4.73 3.22
CA TYR A 34 -8.52 -4.44 3.47
C TYR A 34 -7.93 -5.53 4.36
N LEU A 35 -6.83 -6.15 3.90
CA LEU A 35 -6.20 -7.26 4.60
C LEU A 35 -4.93 -6.86 5.36
N GLY A 36 -4.29 -5.76 4.98
CA GLY A 36 -3.08 -5.30 5.64
C GLY A 36 -2.05 -4.79 4.66
N VAL A 37 -0.89 -4.40 5.20
CA VAL A 37 0.22 -3.85 4.44
C VAL A 37 1.54 -4.47 4.91
N GLU A 38 2.44 -4.74 3.98
CA GLU A 38 3.82 -5.08 4.30
C GLU A 38 4.75 -4.05 3.67
N SER A 39 5.80 -3.67 4.40
CA SER A 39 6.72 -2.61 3.97
C SER A 39 8.16 -3.10 3.97
N TRP A 40 8.87 -2.78 2.92
CA TRP A 40 10.27 -3.14 2.72
C TRP A 40 11.03 -1.94 2.16
N GLN A 41 12.33 -1.99 2.23
CA GLN A 41 13.18 -0.98 1.61
C GLN A 41 14.35 -1.65 0.90
N SER A 42 14.93 -0.94 -0.08
CA SER A 42 16.15 -1.37 -0.74
C SER A 42 17.32 -1.41 0.27
N ASP A 43 18.38 -2.14 -0.05
CA ASP A 43 19.55 -2.30 0.83
C ASP A 43 20.18 -0.96 1.21
N ASP A 44 20.20 0.00 0.29
CA ASP A 44 20.75 1.33 0.54
C ASP A 44 19.73 2.32 1.14
N GLY A 45 18.46 1.88 1.32
CA GLY A 45 17.40 2.68 1.90
C GLY A 45 16.84 3.78 1.00
N THR A 46 17.25 3.86 -0.27
CA THR A 46 16.81 4.92 -1.18
C THR A 46 15.41 4.69 -1.73
N LEU A 47 15.00 3.43 -1.87
CA LEU A 47 13.67 3.05 -2.32
C LEU A 47 12.92 2.33 -1.22
N LYS A 48 11.65 2.67 -1.08
CA LYS A 48 10.74 2.02 -0.14
C LYS A 48 9.57 1.40 -0.90
N ASN A 49 8.99 0.36 -0.32
CA ASN A 49 7.82 -0.30 -0.86
C ASN A 49 6.80 -0.53 0.24
N ALA A 50 5.55 -0.18 -0.03
CA ALA A 50 4.42 -0.56 0.80
C ALA A 50 3.45 -1.33 -0.07
N THR A 51 3.28 -2.62 0.20
CA THR A 51 2.36 -3.49 -0.53
C THR A 51 1.09 -3.69 0.29
N TYR A 52 -0.03 -3.19 -0.23
CA TYR A 52 -1.34 -3.29 0.40
C TYR A 52 -2.11 -4.46 -0.20
N TYR A 53 -2.75 -5.26 0.66
CA TYR A 53 -3.51 -6.45 0.23
C TYR A 53 -5.00 -6.24 0.45
N TRP A 54 -5.80 -6.68 -0.54
CA TRP A 54 -7.26 -6.51 -0.59
C TRP A 54 -7.91 -7.82 -1.02
N SER A 55 -9.05 -8.16 -0.41
CA SER A 55 -9.79 -9.36 -0.80
C SER A 55 -10.59 -9.16 -2.08
N ALA A 56 -10.88 -7.91 -2.48
CA ALA A 56 -11.68 -7.59 -3.66
C ALA A 56 -11.06 -6.43 -4.44
N LEU A 57 -11.02 -6.57 -5.76
CA LEU A 57 -10.51 -5.51 -6.65
C LEU A 57 -11.38 -4.26 -6.60
N ALA A 58 -12.69 -4.41 -6.44
CA ALA A 58 -13.62 -3.28 -6.33
C ALA A 58 -13.28 -2.39 -5.15
N ALA A 59 -12.91 -2.97 -4.01
CA ALA A 59 -12.53 -2.23 -2.81
C ALA A 59 -11.23 -1.45 -3.02
N LEU A 60 -10.25 -2.06 -3.69
CA LEU A 60 -9.00 -1.38 -4.04
C LEU A 60 -9.27 -0.18 -4.93
N LYS A 61 -10.13 -0.32 -5.94
CA LYS A 61 -10.51 0.80 -6.83
C LYS A 61 -11.23 1.90 -6.06
N GLU A 62 -12.18 1.55 -5.20
CA GLU A 62 -12.89 2.50 -4.36
C GLU A 62 -11.93 3.29 -3.47
N PHE A 63 -10.99 2.60 -2.81
CA PHE A 63 -9.98 3.23 -1.98
C PHE A 63 -9.13 4.21 -2.78
N SER A 64 -8.71 3.84 -3.99
CA SER A 64 -7.87 4.69 -4.84
C SER A 64 -8.58 5.97 -5.29
N MET A 65 -9.91 5.99 -5.25
CA MET A 65 -10.75 7.13 -5.60
C MET A 65 -11.22 7.94 -4.38
N HIS A 66 -10.81 7.56 -3.17
CA HIS A 66 -11.16 8.30 -1.96
C HIS A 66 -10.67 9.76 -2.07
N PRO A 67 -11.48 10.77 -1.70
CA PRO A 67 -11.11 12.18 -1.88
C PRO A 67 -9.75 12.56 -1.28
N THR A 68 -9.43 12.06 -0.08
CA THR A 68 -8.15 12.33 0.57
C THR A 68 -6.99 11.69 -0.19
N HIS A 69 -7.19 10.49 -0.75
CA HIS A 69 -6.18 9.81 -1.57
C HIS A 69 -5.93 10.58 -2.87
N LEU A 70 -6.98 11.11 -3.49
CA LEU A 70 -6.85 11.96 -4.69
C LEU A 70 -6.11 13.25 -4.39
N GLU A 71 -6.38 13.86 -3.23
CA GLU A 71 -5.66 15.06 -2.77
C GLU A 71 -4.17 14.77 -2.59
N ALA A 72 -3.82 13.63 -1.98
CA ALA A 72 -2.43 13.21 -1.84
C ALA A 72 -1.76 13.00 -3.20
N LYS A 73 -2.46 12.41 -4.17
CA LYS A 73 -1.94 12.24 -5.54
C LYS A 73 -1.63 13.57 -6.21
N ARG A 74 -2.46 14.60 -6.01
CA ARG A 74 -2.22 15.92 -6.57
C ARG A 74 -0.98 16.60 -6.00
N ASN A 75 -0.60 16.23 -4.78
CA ASN A 75 0.51 16.84 -4.06
C ASN A 75 1.77 15.96 -4.00
N TYR A 76 1.83 14.85 -4.75
CA TYR A 76 2.90 13.88 -4.61
C TYR A 76 4.29 14.48 -4.78
N SER A 77 4.46 15.43 -5.69
CA SER A 77 5.75 16.04 -5.99
C SER A 77 6.35 16.83 -4.82
N LYS A 78 5.54 17.19 -3.83
CA LYS A 78 6.03 17.84 -2.61
C LYS A 78 6.74 16.85 -1.68
N TRP A 79 6.33 15.58 -1.70
CA TRP A 79 6.71 14.60 -0.70
C TRP A 79 7.53 13.44 -1.22
N TYR A 80 7.46 13.14 -2.53
CA TYR A 80 8.18 12.04 -3.15
C TYR A 80 9.03 12.54 -4.29
N GLN A 81 10.25 11.98 -4.40
CA GLN A 81 11.11 12.24 -5.56
C GLN A 81 10.68 11.40 -6.76
N GLY A 82 10.00 10.31 -6.53
CA GLY A 82 9.43 9.47 -7.56
C GLY A 82 8.59 8.35 -6.96
N TYR A 83 7.70 7.78 -7.77
CA TYR A 83 6.89 6.64 -7.33
C TYR A 83 6.47 5.78 -8.52
N HIS A 84 6.16 4.54 -8.21
CA HIS A 84 5.61 3.60 -9.19
C HIS A 84 4.64 2.67 -8.48
N ILE A 85 3.49 2.40 -9.09
CA ILE A 85 2.45 1.55 -8.50
C ILE A 85 2.23 0.34 -9.39
N VAL A 86 2.21 -0.86 -8.77
CA VAL A 86 1.91 -2.11 -9.46
C VAL A 86 0.70 -2.75 -8.79
N ILE A 87 -0.35 -2.98 -9.58
CA ILE A 87 -1.55 -3.69 -9.12
C ILE A 87 -1.46 -5.12 -9.64
N SER A 88 -1.62 -6.10 -8.75
CA SER A 88 -1.47 -7.51 -9.09
C SER A 88 -2.59 -8.35 -8.48
N GLU A 89 -2.94 -9.43 -9.13
CA GLU A 89 -3.75 -10.48 -8.55
C GLU A 89 -2.84 -11.54 -7.95
N VAL A 90 -3.09 -11.93 -6.71
CA VAL A 90 -2.35 -13.00 -6.04
C VAL A 90 -2.91 -14.33 -6.51
N ILE A 91 -2.17 -15.03 -7.35
CA ILE A 91 -2.59 -16.32 -7.93
C ILE A 91 -2.40 -17.43 -6.90
N ARG A 92 -1.29 -17.42 -6.19
CA ARG A 92 -0.92 -18.42 -5.17
C ARG A 92 -0.11 -17.79 -4.07
N SER A 93 -0.18 -18.38 -2.88
CA SER A 93 0.74 -18.08 -1.78
C SER A 93 1.00 -19.37 -1.01
N TYR A 94 2.24 -19.60 -0.62
CA TYR A 94 2.60 -20.74 0.21
C TYR A 94 3.92 -20.49 0.90
N GLY A 95 4.12 -21.17 1.99
CA GLY A 95 5.33 -21.08 2.80
C GLY A 95 5.37 -22.22 3.79
N ASP A 96 6.36 -22.25 4.68
CA ASP A 96 6.48 -23.27 5.70
C ASP A 96 5.70 -22.95 6.99
N GLY A 97 5.05 -21.77 7.05
CA GLY A 97 4.24 -21.35 8.18
C GLY A 97 5.01 -20.91 9.42
N LYS A 98 6.33 -20.77 9.32
CA LYS A 98 7.15 -20.40 10.47
C LYS A 98 7.05 -18.93 10.88
N PHE A 99 6.52 -18.10 10.01
CA PHE A 99 6.14 -16.74 10.38
C PHE A 99 4.78 -16.42 9.77
N ILE A 100 4.11 -15.41 10.35
CA ILE A 100 2.79 -15.00 9.91
C ILE A 100 2.94 -14.01 8.75
N HIS A 101 2.21 -14.25 7.66
CA HIS A 101 2.11 -13.33 6.54
C HIS A 101 0.64 -13.00 6.27
N ILE A 102 0.38 -11.85 5.61
CA ILE A 102 -0.96 -11.41 5.23
C ILE A 102 -1.61 -12.44 4.29
N THR A 103 -0.83 -12.99 3.35
CA THR A 103 -1.30 -14.08 2.49
C THR A 103 -1.14 -15.42 3.20
N PRO A 104 -2.07 -16.40 2.96
CA PRO A 104 -1.98 -17.70 3.62
C PRO A 104 -0.71 -18.50 3.24
N ALA A 105 -0.18 -19.23 4.19
CA ALA A 105 0.98 -20.12 3.96
C ALA A 105 0.63 -21.34 3.12
N ASN A 106 -0.65 -21.62 2.88
CA ASN A 106 -1.10 -22.83 2.19
C ASN A 106 -2.28 -22.49 1.26
N ASN A 107 -2.02 -21.66 0.28
CA ASN A 107 -2.97 -21.29 -0.77
C ASN A 107 -2.33 -21.53 -2.14
N ARG A 108 -2.12 -22.80 -2.43
CA ARG A 108 -1.48 -23.23 -3.69
C ARG A 108 -2.43 -23.25 -4.87
#